data_09d272c8380afed3c4ac199fc1c1b9e2
#
_entry.id   09d272c8380afed3c4ac199fc1c1b9e2
#
_cell.length_a   1.000
_cell.length_b   1.000
_cell.length_c   1.000
_cell.angle_alpha   90.00
_cell.angle_beta   90.00
_cell.angle_gamma   90.00
#
_symmetry.space_group_name_H-M   'P 1'
#
loop_
_entity.id
_entity.type
_entity.pdbx_description
1 polymer ?
#
loop_
_entity_poly.entity_id
_entity_poly.type
_entity_poly.pdbx_seq_one_letter_code
_entity_poly.pdbx_strand_id
1 'polypeptide(L)'
;LTVIVSAYLSEVIGIHALFGAFMAGAIMPESAKFRNIFIEKVEDVAVILLLPLFFVFTGLRTEIGLINEPYLWKITGYIILVAVVGKFLGSALAARFVGQNWRDSLTIGALMNTRGLMELVVLNIGYELGVLSPKVFTMMVIMALVTTFMTGPALDIINYIFKSKDVFIPSDVKNNSDYKVLISFGNNEKGKSLLRLANSLVKKQTETTLVTAMHFSSSDELHAYDLEEYETEAFEPIINESKVLNQKITTIFKATNDIETDIVDVSVKGEYDLLLVGLGKSIFEGTILGRVLGFTSRFINPDRLLDKFTGKEGLFENSPFDDRTRLIISKSKTPLGILIDKDLKKVENVTIPIMSIGDAFLFDYAERLIFNNNTKVTIIENEGQRKNNFIIENAVAGLKLKYANNLQIVEYGKLNKPLLEKQDLIVVSLESWKKIVDEEETWLSDIPSALIVKP
;
A
#
# COMPACT_ATOMS: atom_id res chain seq x y z
N LEU A 1 -9.53 -28.07 -16.37
CA LEU A 1 -10.38 -29.09 -16.98
C LEU A 1 -11.71 -29.22 -16.22
N THR A 2 -11.71 -29.40 -14.89
CA THR A 2 -12.91 -29.57 -14.05
C THR A 2 -13.95 -28.47 -14.23
N VAL A 3 -13.52 -27.19 -14.25
CA VAL A 3 -14.41 -26.04 -14.48
C VAL A 3 -15.07 -26.11 -15.87
N ILE A 4 -14.29 -26.44 -16.91
CA ILE A 4 -14.80 -26.54 -18.29
C ILE A 4 -15.79 -27.71 -18.42
N VAL A 5 -15.46 -28.85 -17.82
CA VAL A 5 -16.37 -30.04 -17.83
C VAL A 5 -17.66 -29.73 -17.07
N SER A 6 -17.58 -29.09 -15.91
CA SER A 6 -18.77 -28.71 -15.13
C SER A 6 -19.63 -27.69 -15.87
N ALA A 7 -19.01 -26.69 -16.51
CA ALA A 7 -19.71 -25.74 -17.36
C ALA A 7 -20.42 -26.40 -18.53
N TYR A 8 -19.74 -27.32 -19.22
CA TYR A 8 -20.33 -28.09 -20.33
C TYR A 8 -21.49 -28.97 -19.86
N LEU A 9 -21.33 -29.66 -18.74
CA LEU A 9 -22.41 -30.51 -18.21
C LEU A 9 -23.65 -29.67 -17.83
N SER A 10 -23.48 -28.52 -17.23
CA SER A 10 -24.62 -27.65 -16.90
C SER A 10 -25.33 -27.12 -18.15
N GLU A 11 -24.58 -26.80 -19.21
CA GLU A 11 -25.15 -26.39 -20.51
C GLU A 11 -25.97 -27.51 -21.16
N VAL A 12 -25.46 -28.75 -21.15
CA VAL A 12 -26.16 -29.91 -21.66
C VAL A 12 -27.47 -30.23 -20.91
N ILE A 13 -27.50 -29.96 -19.60
CA ILE A 13 -28.68 -30.11 -18.74
C ILE A 13 -29.72 -29.00 -18.99
N GLY A 14 -29.35 -27.93 -19.73
CA GLY A 14 -30.20 -26.76 -19.98
C GLY A 14 -30.09 -25.67 -18.93
N ILE A 15 -29.07 -25.74 -18.06
CA ILE A 15 -28.70 -24.69 -17.13
C ILE A 15 -27.46 -24.01 -17.70
N HIS A 16 -27.45 -22.67 -17.72
CA HIS A 16 -26.37 -21.91 -18.30
C HIS A 16 -24.98 -22.32 -17.77
N ALA A 17 -23.98 -22.45 -18.64
CA ALA A 17 -22.59 -22.89 -18.34
C ALA A 17 -21.95 -22.20 -17.15
N LEU A 18 -22.32 -20.94 -16.90
CA LEU A 18 -21.82 -20.12 -15.80
C LEU A 18 -22.11 -20.73 -14.43
N PHE A 19 -23.29 -21.37 -14.25
CA PHE A 19 -23.64 -22.04 -13.01
C PHE A 19 -22.74 -23.27 -12.75
N GLY A 20 -22.43 -24.04 -13.81
CA GLY A 20 -21.52 -25.16 -13.69
C GLY A 20 -20.09 -24.72 -13.33
N ALA A 21 -19.60 -23.65 -13.93
CA ALA A 21 -18.32 -23.07 -13.60
C ALA A 21 -18.27 -22.56 -12.15
N PHE A 22 -19.33 -21.89 -11.69
CA PHE A 22 -19.48 -21.40 -10.31
C PHE A 22 -19.49 -22.57 -9.32
N MET A 23 -20.27 -23.61 -9.57
CA MET A 23 -20.33 -24.80 -8.72
C MET A 23 -18.97 -25.50 -8.62
N ALA A 24 -18.24 -25.60 -9.73
CA ALA A 24 -16.89 -26.17 -9.72
C ALA A 24 -15.93 -25.33 -8.84
N GLY A 25 -16.07 -24.01 -8.85
CA GLY A 25 -15.32 -23.12 -7.97
C GLY A 25 -15.70 -23.27 -6.49
N ALA A 26 -17.01 -23.40 -6.20
CA ALA A 26 -17.51 -23.54 -4.83
C ALA A 26 -17.09 -24.87 -4.15
N ILE A 27 -16.89 -25.93 -4.94
CA ILE A 27 -16.47 -27.26 -4.45
C ILE A 27 -14.93 -27.36 -4.33
N MET A 28 -14.20 -26.31 -4.75
CA MET A 28 -12.74 -26.33 -4.71
C MET A 28 -12.20 -26.48 -3.27
N PRO A 29 -11.20 -27.35 -3.04
CA PRO A 29 -10.63 -27.54 -1.70
C PRO A 29 -10.11 -26.23 -1.08
N GLU A 30 -10.36 -26.04 0.22
CA GLU A 30 -9.95 -24.86 0.98
C GLU A 30 -8.44 -24.77 1.26
N SER A 31 -7.62 -25.63 0.65
CA SER A 31 -6.17 -25.54 0.83
C SER A 31 -5.66 -24.22 0.22
N ALA A 32 -5.17 -23.33 1.08
CA ALA A 32 -4.68 -21.98 0.70
C ALA A 32 -3.59 -22.06 -0.38
N LYS A 33 -2.70 -23.05 -0.29
CA LYS A 33 -1.60 -23.26 -1.25
C LYS A 33 -2.12 -23.60 -2.65
N PHE A 34 -3.06 -24.55 -2.74
CA PHE A 34 -3.65 -24.96 -4.03
C PHE A 34 -4.45 -23.80 -4.62
N ARG A 35 -5.27 -23.13 -3.81
CA ARG A 35 -6.08 -21.99 -4.25
C ARG A 35 -5.23 -20.85 -4.80
N ASN A 36 -4.18 -20.46 -4.08
CA ASN A 36 -3.31 -19.34 -4.50
C ASN A 36 -2.56 -19.67 -5.79
N ILE A 37 -1.97 -20.86 -5.91
CA ILE A 37 -1.28 -21.30 -7.14
C ILE A 37 -2.27 -21.37 -8.32
N PHE A 38 -3.49 -21.85 -8.08
CA PHE A 38 -4.49 -21.97 -9.13
C PHE A 38 -4.98 -20.59 -9.60
N ILE A 39 -5.28 -19.68 -8.65
CA ILE A 39 -5.68 -18.30 -8.95
C ILE A 39 -4.56 -17.63 -9.75
N GLU A 40 -3.33 -17.65 -9.28
CA GLU A 40 -2.17 -17.02 -9.96
C GLU A 40 -2.03 -17.50 -11.41
N LYS A 41 -2.14 -18.81 -11.65
CA LYS A 41 -2.01 -19.38 -13.00
C LYS A 41 -3.18 -19.09 -13.94
N VAL A 42 -4.39 -18.95 -13.41
CA VAL A 42 -5.60 -18.68 -14.20
C VAL A 42 -5.84 -17.20 -14.38
N GLU A 43 -5.47 -16.39 -13.39
CA GLU A 43 -5.66 -14.93 -13.39
C GLU A 43 -4.94 -14.27 -14.56
N ASP A 44 -3.70 -14.62 -14.82
CA ASP A 44 -2.92 -14.07 -15.95
C ASP A 44 -3.63 -14.29 -17.29
N VAL A 45 -4.11 -15.50 -17.54
CA VAL A 45 -4.84 -15.82 -18.78
C VAL A 45 -6.21 -15.13 -18.82
N ALA A 46 -6.91 -15.10 -17.68
CA ALA A 46 -8.22 -14.46 -17.60
C ALA A 46 -8.15 -12.95 -17.81
N VAL A 47 -7.20 -12.27 -17.18
CA VAL A 47 -7.06 -10.80 -17.22
C VAL A 47 -6.44 -10.34 -18.54
N ILE A 48 -5.39 -11.02 -19.02
CA ILE A 48 -4.66 -10.58 -20.21
C ILE A 48 -5.39 -10.94 -21.52
N LEU A 49 -6.04 -12.10 -21.56
CA LEU A 49 -6.64 -12.60 -22.80
C LEU A 49 -8.17 -12.60 -22.77
N LEU A 50 -8.79 -13.24 -21.78
CA LEU A 50 -10.23 -13.49 -21.80
C LEU A 50 -11.04 -12.23 -21.50
N LEU A 51 -10.59 -11.41 -20.59
CA LEU A 51 -11.30 -10.19 -20.20
C LEU A 51 -11.35 -9.14 -21.34
N PRO A 52 -10.25 -8.80 -22.03
CA PRO A 52 -10.33 -7.93 -23.21
C PRO A 52 -11.23 -8.49 -24.32
N LEU A 53 -11.17 -9.80 -24.59
CA LEU A 53 -12.06 -10.43 -25.58
C LEU A 53 -13.53 -10.29 -25.20
N PHE A 54 -13.86 -10.48 -23.93
CA PHE A 54 -15.22 -10.28 -23.41
C PHE A 54 -15.71 -8.84 -23.62
N PHE A 55 -14.88 -7.84 -23.33
CA PHE A 55 -15.25 -6.45 -23.53
C PHE A 55 -15.42 -6.08 -25.02
N VAL A 56 -14.55 -6.59 -25.88
CA VAL A 56 -14.67 -6.41 -27.35
C VAL A 56 -15.97 -7.04 -27.83
N PHE A 57 -16.27 -8.25 -27.40
CA PHE A 57 -17.48 -8.95 -27.79
C PHE A 57 -18.77 -8.23 -27.30
N THR A 58 -18.79 -7.79 -26.06
CA THR A 58 -19.88 -6.98 -25.51
C THR A 58 -20.02 -5.65 -26.25
N GLY A 59 -18.91 -5.00 -26.55
CA GLY A 59 -18.90 -3.75 -27.31
C GLY A 59 -19.45 -3.90 -28.73
N LEU A 60 -19.08 -4.96 -29.44
CA LEU A 60 -19.59 -5.27 -30.77
C LEU A 60 -21.10 -5.56 -30.80
N ARG A 61 -21.64 -6.13 -29.72
CA ARG A 61 -23.08 -6.32 -29.53
C ARG A 61 -23.85 -5.07 -29.17
N THR A 62 -23.14 -4.01 -28.71
CA THR A 62 -23.76 -2.77 -28.26
C THR A 62 -23.97 -1.82 -29.43
N GLU A 63 -25.14 -1.84 -30.03
CA GLU A 63 -25.51 -1.00 -31.15
C GLU A 63 -26.08 0.35 -30.66
N ILE A 64 -25.23 1.35 -30.43
CA ILE A 64 -25.66 2.70 -29.98
C ILE A 64 -26.62 3.35 -30.99
N GLY A 65 -26.48 3.02 -32.27
CA GLY A 65 -27.36 3.48 -33.33
C GLY A 65 -28.85 3.09 -33.18
N LEU A 66 -29.17 2.11 -32.34
CA LEU A 66 -30.56 1.73 -32.05
C LEU A 66 -31.29 2.77 -31.17
N ILE A 67 -30.55 3.70 -30.53
CA ILE A 67 -31.11 4.78 -29.72
C ILE A 67 -31.23 6.05 -30.57
N ASN A 68 -31.97 5.98 -31.69
CA ASN A 68 -32.12 7.09 -32.64
C ASN A 68 -33.15 8.14 -32.21
N GLU A 69 -34.07 7.80 -31.30
CA GLU A 69 -35.15 8.68 -30.90
C GLU A 69 -34.76 9.45 -29.62
N PRO A 70 -35.03 10.78 -29.56
CA PRO A 70 -34.77 11.57 -28.34
C PRO A 70 -35.49 11.04 -27.10
N TYR A 71 -36.61 10.34 -27.27
CA TYR A 71 -37.34 9.67 -26.19
C TYR A 71 -36.54 8.55 -25.55
N LEU A 72 -35.82 7.75 -26.34
CA LEU A 72 -34.97 6.64 -25.82
C LEU A 72 -33.77 7.16 -25.00
N TRP A 73 -33.19 8.28 -25.39
CA TRP A 73 -32.16 8.97 -24.60
C TRP A 73 -32.71 9.48 -23.26
N LYS A 74 -33.97 9.98 -23.22
CA LYS A 74 -34.59 10.35 -21.96
C LYS A 74 -34.79 9.14 -21.05
N ILE A 75 -35.23 8.01 -21.58
CA ILE A 75 -35.38 6.76 -20.82
C ILE A 75 -34.00 6.30 -20.28
N THR A 76 -32.97 6.30 -21.11
CA THR A 76 -31.60 5.95 -20.70
C THR A 76 -31.15 6.86 -19.55
N GLY A 77 -31.41 8.17 -19.65
CA GLY A 77 -31.13 9.12 -18.57
C GLY A 77 -31.87 8.81 -17.27
N TYR A 78 -33.16 8.44 -17.35
CA TYR A 78 -33.89 8.00 -16.16
C TYR A 78 -33.38 6.71 -15.56
N ILE A 79 -32.99 5.73 -16.38
CA ILE A 79 -32.36 4.48 -15.92
C ILE A 79 -31.05 4.79 -15.17
N ILE A 80 -30.19 5.65 -15.73
CA ILE A 80 -28.95 6.06 -15.09
C ILE A 80 -29.24 6.77 -13.77
N LEU A 81 -30.18 7.71 -13.74
CA LEU A 81 -30.54 8.45 -12.55
C LEU A 81 -31.04 7.54 -11.42
N VAL A 82 -31.98 6.63 -11.73
CA VAL A 82 -32.52 5.67 -10.75
C VAL A 82 -31.41 4.74 -10.25
N ALA A 83 -30.54 4.28 -11.14
CA ALA A 83 -29.42 3.42 -10.80
C ALA A 83 -28.43 4.11 -9.84
N VAL A 84 -28.07 5.37 -10.14
CA VAL A 84 -27.16 6.16 -9.30
C VAL A 84 -27.82 6.50 -7.95
N VAL A 85 -29.05 7.02 -7.96
CA VAL A 85 -29.75 7.37 -6.72
C VAL A 85 -29.92 6.15 -5.82
N GLY A 86 -30.35 5.01 -6.37
CA GLY A 86 -30.57 3.80 -5.59
C GLY A 86 -29.28 3.26 -4.95
N LYS A 87 -28.21 3.14 -5.71
CA LYS A 87 -26.94 2.59 -5.19
C LYS A 87 -26.13 3.62 -4.40
N PHE A 88 -25.90 4.80 -4.96
CA PHE A 88 -25.07 5.81 -4.30
C PHE A 88 -25.71 6.30 -2.99
N LEU A 89 -26.95 6.81 -3.05
CA LEU A 89 -27.60 7.31 -1.84
C LEU A 89 -27.95 6.18 -0.87
N GLY A 90 -28.42 5.04 -1.36
CA GLY A 90 -28.72 3.88 -0.51
C GLY A 90 -27.51 3.43 0.30
N SER A 91 -26.37 3.27 -0.34
CA SER A 91 -25.12 2.85 0.32
C SER A 91 -24.55 3.93 1.23
N ALA A 92 -24.59 5.21 0.81
CA ALA A 92 -24.11 6.32 1.63
C ALA A 92 -24.97 6.50 2.90
N LEU A 93 -26.28 6.39 2.80
CA LEU A 93 -27.17 6.46 3.95
C LEU A 93 -26.99 5.27 4.88
N ALA A 94 -26.89 4.04 4.34
CA ALA A 94 -26.62 2.85 5.14
C ALA A 94 -25.30 2.97 5.92
N ALA A 95 -24.23 3.43 5.28
CA ALA A 95 -22.95 3.68 5.93
C ALA A 95 -23.08 4.75 7.04
N ARG A 96 -23.88 5.79 6.80
CA ARG A 96 -24.14 6.83 7.80
C ARG A 96 -24.90 6.30 9.00
N PHE A 97 -25.89 5.42 8.79
CA PHE A 97 -26.65 4.79 9.88
C PHE A 97 -25.77 3.88 10.76
N VAL A 98 -24.75 3.26 10.19
CA VAL A 98 -23.76 2.44 10.93
C VAL A 98 -22.76 3.31 11.72
N GLY A 99 -22.81 4.64 11.57
CA GLY A 99 -21.99 5.56 12.34
C GLY A 99 -20.75 6.09 11.62
N GLN A 100 -20.57 5.80 10.33
CA GLN A 100 -19.48 6.36 9.54
C GLN A 100 -19.63 7.88 9.38
N ASN A 101 -18.52 8.60 9.24
CA ASN A 101 -18.55 10.03 8.95
C ASN A 101 -19.11 10.31 7.54
N TRP A 102 -19.46 11.57 7.22
CA TRP A 102 -20.04 11.92 5.93
C TRP A 102 -19.08 11.70 4.75
N ARG A 103 -17.78 11.93 4.95
CA ARG A 103 -16.76 11.70 3.92
C ARG A 103 -16.72 10.23 3.54
N ASP A 104 -16.56 9.35 4.52
CA ASP A 104 -16.45 7.91 4.30
C ASP A 104 -17.76 7.33 3.77
N SER A 105 -18.92 7.81 4.28
CA SER A 105 -20.22 7.41 3.80
C SER A 105 -20.44 7.73 2.31
N LEU A 106 -20.07 8.94 1.88
CA LEU A 106 -20.15 9.32 0.47
C LEU A 106 -19.12 8.59 -0.40
N THR A 107 -17.92 8.35 0.12
CA THR A 107 -16.90 7.55 -0.55
C THR A 107 -17.39 6.11 -0.78
N ILE A 108 -17.97 5.48 0.25
CA ILE A 108 -18.60 4.16 0.13
C ILE A 108 -19.74 4.20 -0.91
N GLY A 109 -20.57 5.24 -0.89
CA GLY A 109 -21.63 5.44 -1.88
C GLY A 109 -21.11 5.51 -3.30
N ALA A 110 -20.04 6.27 -3.55
CA ALA A 110 -19.40 6.41 -4.85
C ALA A 110 -18.81 5.07 -5.34
N LEU A 111 -18.10 4.37 -4.48
CA LEU A 111 -17.51 3.05 -4.80
C LEU A 111 -18.59 1.99 -5.07
N MET A 112 -19.66 1.96 -4.28
CA MET A 112 -20.76 1.01 -4.48
C MET A 112 -21.60 1.30 -5.73
N ASN A 113 -21.53 2.53 -6.26
CA ASN A 113 -22.18 2.89 -7.52
C ASN A 113 -21.46 2.32 -8.75
N THR A 114 -20.19 1.94 -8.62
CA THR A 114 -19.41 1.33 -9.70
C THR A 114 -20.06 0.02 -10.13
N ARG A 115 -20.17 -0.17 -11.44
CA ARG A 115 -20.71 -1.39 -12.05
C ARG A 115 -19.54 -2.30 -12.46
N GLY A 116 -19.62 -3.55 -12.04
CA GLY A 116 -18.57 -4.54 -12.32
C GLY A 116 -18.85 -5.39 -13.56
N LEU A 117 -17.86 -6.22 -13.90
CA LEU A 117 -17.93 -7.20 -14.99
C LEU A 117 -19.17 -8.09 -14.93
N MET A 118 -19.56 -8.54 -13.71
CA MET A 118 -20.69 -9.46 -13.53
C MET A 118 -22.00 -8.90 -14.08
N GLU A 119 -22.22 -7.59 -14.01
CA GLU A 119 -23.41 -6.97 -14.58
C GLU A 119 -23.44 -7.10 -16.10
N LEU A 120 -22.31 -6.86 -16.77
CA LEU A 120 -22.20 -7.05 -18.22
C LEU A 120 -22.38 -8.52 -18.62
N VAL A 121 -21.89 -9.45 -17.81
CA VAL A 121 -22.10 -10.89 -18.03
C VAL A 121 -23.58 -11.23 -17.97
N VAL A 122 -24.30 -10.78 -16.93
CA VAL A 122 -25.73 -11.03 -16.78
C VAL A 122 -26.53 -10.38 -17.90
N LEU A 123 -26.15 -9.17 -18.34
CA LEU A 123 -26.78 -8.50 -19.47
C LEU A 123 -26.61 -9.29 -20.78
N ASN A 124 -25.39 -9.81 -21.03
CA ASN A 124 -25.15 -10.65 -22.22
C ASN A 124 -25.99 -11.92 -22.18
N ILE A 125 -26.07 -12.60 -21.03
CA ILE A 125 -26.91 -13.79 -20.86
C ILE A 125 -28.39 -13.44 -21.10
N GLY A 126 -28.88 -12.35 -20.51
CA GLY A 126 -30.26 -11.92 -20.72
C GLY A 126 -30.58 -11.56 -22.17
N TYR A 127 -29.59 -11.04 -22.90
CA TYR A 127 -29.70 -10.79 -24.33
C TYR A 127 -29.74 -12.09 -25.16
N GLU A 128 -28.84 -13.05 -24.85
CA GLU A 128 -28.78 -14.36 -25.54
C GLU A 128 -30.04 -15.20 -25.33
N LEU A 129 -30.62 -15.14 -24.14
CA LEU A 129 -31.88 -15.83 -23.82
C LEU A 129 -33.11 -15.12 -24.38
N GLY A 130 -32.93 -13.97 -25.08
CA GLY A 130 -34.04 -13.19 -25.64
C GLY A 130 -34.93 -12.48 -24.61
N VAL A 131 -34.50 -12.43 -23.33
CA VAL A 131 -35.20 -11.71 -22.25
C VAL A 131 -35.05 -10.21 -22.41
N LEU A 132 -33.88 -9.76 -22.88
CA LEU A 132 -33.57 -8.35 -23.13
C LEU A 132 -33.67 -8.06 -24.63
N SER A 133 -34.45 -7.04 -24.99
CA SER A 133 -34.42 -6.53 -26.36
C SER A 133 -33.11 -5.82 -26.65
N PRO A 134 -32.64 -5.75 -27.93
CA PRO A 134 -31.40 -5.05 -28.29
C PRO A 134 -31.34 -3.60 -27.80
N LYS A 135 -32.45 -2.88 -27.84
CA LYS A 135 -32.56 -1.50 -27.34
C LYS A 135 -32.32 -1.41 -25.83
N VAL A 136 -32.97 -2.29 -25.06
CA VAL A 136 -32.80 -2.34 -23.59
C VAL A 136 -31.39 -2.75 -23.21
N PHE A 137 -30.83 -3.76 -23.88
CA PHE A 137 -29.44 -4.18 -23.69
C PHE A 137 -28.47 -2.99 -23.86
N THR A 138 -28.59 -2.26 -24.98
CA THR A 138 -27.75 -1.08 -25.26
C THR A 138 -27.90 0.00 -24.18
N MET A 139 -29.14 0.31 -23.73
CA MET A 139 -29.36 1.29 -22.67
C MET A 139 -28.68 0.88 -21.35
N MET A 140 -28.78 -0.41 -20.99
CA MET A 140 -28.18 -0.95 -19.77
C MET A 140 -26.66 -0.96 -19.82
N VAL A 141 -26.07 -1.27 -20.99
CA VAL A 141 -24.60 -1.19 -21.18
C VAL A 141 -24.12 0.25 -21.07
N ILE A 142 -24.82 1.21 -21.68
CA ILE A 142 -24.49 2.64 -21.54
C ILE A 142 -24.59 3.07 -20.08
N MET A 143 -25.63 2.65 -19.37
CA MET A 143 -25.78 2.95 -17.95
C MET A 143 -24.59 2.39 -17.13
N ALA A 144 -24.17 1.15 -17.39
CA ALA A 144 -23.03 0.52 -16.71
C ALA A 144 -21.72 1.29 -16.96
N LEU A 145 -21.47 1.71 -18.20
CA LEU A 145 -20.29 2.50 -18.57
C LEU A 145 -20.31 3.88 -17.89
N VAL A 146 -21.42 4.59 -17.96
CA VAL A 146 -21.55 5.94 -17.37
C VAL A 146 -21.36 5.88 -15.85
N THR A 147 -22.00 4.95 -15.16
CA THR A 147 -21.89 4.84 -13.69
C THR A 147 -20.50 4.45 -13.25
N THR A 148 -19.80 3.62 -14.01
CA THR A 148 -18.40 3.26 -13.74
C THR A 148 -17.47 4.45 -13.96
N PHE A 149 -17.64 5.17 -15.07
CA PHE A 149 -16.84 6.35 -15.37
C PHE A 149 -17.05 7.50 -14.35
N MET A 150 -18.26 7.64 -13.82
CA MET A 150 -18.58 8.65 -12.79
C MET A 150 -17.84 8.46 -11.47
N THR A 151 -17.37 7.26 -11.17
CA THR A 151 -16.77 6.95 -9.85
C THR A 151 -15.52 7.78 -9.58
N GLY A 152 -14.61 7.90 -10.55
CA GLY A 152 -13.40 8.73 -10.41
C GLY A 152 -13.72 10.19 -10.09
N PRO A 153 -14.46 10.90 -10.97
CA PRO A 153 -14.87 12.28 -10.72
C PRO A 153 -15.67 12.46 -9.41
N ALA A 154 -16.51 11.50 -9.03
CA ALA A 154 -17.25 11.57 -7.77
C ALA A 154 -16.32 11.52 -6.55
N LEU A 155 -15.32 10.64 -6.56
CA LEU A 155 -14.30 10.57 -5.50
C LEU A 155 -13.46 11.85 -5.44
N ASP A 156 -13.09 12.42 -6.58
CA ASP A 156 -12.34 13.68 -6.63
C ASP A 156 -13.16 14.84 -6.04
N ILE A 157 -14.46 14.92 -6.37
CA ILE A 157 -15.38 15.92 -5.82
C ILE A 157 -15.53 15.73 -4.31
N ILE A 158 -15.71 14.49 -3.82
CA ILE A 158 -15.82 14.19 -2.40
C ILE A 158 -14.52 14.61 -1.69
N ASN A 159 -13.37 14.24 -2.22
CA ASN A 159 -12.07 14.63 -1.64
C ASN A 159 -11.85 16.15 -1.68
N TYR A 160 -12.35 16.83 -2.70
CA TYR A 160 -12.27 18.29 -2.79
C TYR A 160 -13.17 18.98 -1.75
N ILE A 161 -14.44 18.53 -1.60
CA ILE A 161 -15.42 19.11 -0.65
C ILE A 161 -15.00 18.80 0.79
N PHE A 162 -14.60 17.56 1.05
CA PHE A 162 -14.13 17.10 2.36
C PHE A 162 -12.62 17.11 2.45
N LYS A 163 -11.95 18.04 1.74
CA LYS A 163 -10.53 18.29 1.92
C LYS A 163 -10.34 18.68 3.37
N SER A 164 -10.37 17.67 4.24
CA SER A 164 -9.93 17.75 5.59
C SER A 164 -8.55 18.34 5.47
N LYS A 165 -8.35 19.52 6.01
CA LYS A 165 -7.09 19.80 6.65
C LYS A 165 -7.04 18.72 7.74
N ASP A 166 -6.54 17.53 7.41
CA ASP A 166 -5.92 16.68 8.39
C ASP A 166 -4.73 17.50 8.86
N VAL A 167 -5.08 18.48 9.69
CA VAL A 167 -4.15 19.17 10.54
C VAL A 167 -3.69 18.04 11.45
N PHE A 168 -2.53 17.48 11.10
CA PHE A 168 -1.76 16.76 12.09
C PHE A 168 -1.55 17.79 13.22
N ILE A 169 -2.44 17.77 14.19
CA ILE A 169 -2.16 18.38 15.49
C ILE A 169 -1.08 17.45 16.03
N PRO A 170 0.16 17.93 16.23
CA PRO A 170 1.13 17.14 16.98
C PRO A 170 0.39 16.76 18.26
N SER A 171 -0.04 15.52 18.37
CA SER A 171 -0.55 14.98 19.63
C SER A 171 0.58 15.27 20.60
N ASP A 172 0.25 15.91 21.73
CA ASP A 172 1.20 16.01 22.85
C ASP A 172 1.95 14.71 22.89
N VAL A 173 3.28 14.78 22.62
CA VAL A 173 4.15 13.61 22.44
C VAL A 173 3.78 12.63 23.53
N LYS A 174 3.12 11.53 23.15
CA LYS A 174 2.78 10.44 24.09
C LYS A 174 4.03 10.23 24.89
N ASN A 175 3.93 10.39 26.20
CA ASN A 175 5.09 10.37 27.10
C ASN A 175 6.10 9.36 26.57
N ASN A 176 7.32 9.82 26.33
CA ASN A 176 8.40 9.10 25.64
C ASN A 176 8.72 7.72 26.27
N SER A 177 8.05 7.41 27.39
CA SER A 177 8.21 6.20 28.18
C SER A 177 7.61 4.94 27.57
N ASP A 178 6.62 5.02 26.66
CA ASP A 178 5.81 3.87 26.26
C ASP A 178 5.76 3.64 24.74
N TYR A 179 6.68 4.24 23.98
CA TYR A 179 6.73 4.07 22.53
C TYR A 179 7.26 2.69 22.16
N LYS A 180 6.37 1.83 21.66
CA LYS A 180 6.67 0.43 21.35
C LYS A 180 6.97 0.26 19.86
N VAL A 181 8.09 -0.36 19.55
CA VAL A 181 8.53 -0.63 18.17
C VAL A 181 8.56 -2.14 17.93
N LEU A 182 7.90 -2.56 16.85
CA LEU A 182 7.98 -3.92 16.32
C LEU A 182 8.93 -3.92 15.14
N ILE A 183 10.00 -4.72 15.18
CA ILE A 183 10.89 -4.94 14.03
C ILE A 183 10.60 -6.31 13.42
N SER A 184 10.40 -6.36 12.10
CA SER A 184 10.24 -7.63 11.37
C SER A 184 11.36 -7.78 10.35
N PHE A 185 12.04 -8.92 10.37
CA PHE A 185 13.17 -9.21 9.51
C PHE A 185 13.13 -10.64 8.97
N GLY A 186 13.58 -10.82 7.73
CA GLY A 186 13.79 -12.12 7.11
C GLY A 186 15.27 -12.53 7.05
N ASN A 187 16.19 -11.56 7.29
CA ASN A 187 17.64 -11.80 7.28
C ASN A 187 18.26 -11.15 8.52
N ASN A 188 19.17 -11.88 9.19
CA ASN A 188 19.76 -11.50 10.46
C ASN A 188 20.55 -10.18 10.39
N GLU A 189 21.30 -9.93 9.31
CA GLU A 189 22.07 -8.68 9.16
C GLU A 189 21.11 -7.47 9.04
N LYS A 190 20.03 -7.60 8.27
CA LYS A 190 18.99 -6.57 8.20
C LYS A 190 18.27 -6.37 9.55
N GLY A 191 18.10 -7.47 10.30
CA GLY A 191 17.57 -7.41 11.66
C GLY A 191 18.43 -6.56 12.60
N LYS A 192 19.78 -6.64 12.50
CA LYS A 192 20.69 -5.79 13.28
C LYS A 192 20.51 -4.31 12.92
N SER A 193 20.43 -3.98 11.64
CA SER A 193 20.22 -2.58 11.19
C SER A 193 18.88 -2.02 11.66
N LEU A 194 17.80 -2.84 11.60
CA LEU A 194 16.51 -2.47 12.14
C LEU A 194 16.53 -2.27 13.66
N LEU A 195 17.29 -3.11 14.38
CA LEU A 195 17.44 -2.98 15.83
C LEU A 195 18.21 -1.70 16.20
N ARG A 196 19.28 -1.36 15.47
CA ARG A 196 20.03 -0.09 15.67
C ARG A 196 19.14 1.12 15.46
N LEU A 197 18.32 1.09 14.41
CA LEU A 197 17.35 2.13 14.14
C LEU A 197 16.28 2.21 15.23
N ALA A 198 15.67 1.09 15.62
CA ALA A 198 14.68 1.05 16.70
C ALA A 198 15.27 1.59 18.02
N ASN A 199 16.50 1.17 18.37
CA ASN A 199 17.19 1.66 19.56
C ASN A 199 17.40 3.19 19.55
N SER A 200 17.58 3.81 18.39
CA SER A 200 17.71 5.27 18.28
C SER A 200 16.37 6.02 18.43
N LEU A 201 15.25 5.34 18.22
CA LEU A 201 13.89 5.91 18.30
C LEU A 201 13.23 5.73 19.67
N VAL A 202 13.65 4.75 20.46
CA VAL A 202 13.06 4.46 21.78
C VAL A 202 13.96 4.91 22.92
N LYS A 203 13.34 5.25 24.04
CA LYS A 203 14.08 5.58 25.26
C LYS A 203 14.73 4.31 25.83
N LYS A 204 16.01 4.40 26.20
CA LYS A 204 16.71 3.32 26.90
C LYS A 204 16.14 3.17 28.30
N GLN A 205 15.28 2.19 28.51
CA GLN A 205 14.73 1.83 29.80
C GLN A 205 15.18 0.43 30.18
N THR A 206 15.59 0.28 31.43
CA THR A 206 16.06 -1.01 31.98
C THR A 206 14.92 -1.93 32.39
N GLU A 207 13.73 -1.41 32.64
CA GLU A 207 12.61 -2.17 33.23
C GLU A 207 11.58 -2.63 32.21
N THR A 208 11.28 -1.83 31.16
CA THR A 208 10.25 -2.16 30.14
C THR A 208 10.88 -2.47 28.80
N THR A 209 10.38 -3.52 28.15
CA THR A 209 10.79 -3.88 26.78
C THR A 209 9.98 -3.08 25.78
N LEU A 210 10.61 -2.13 25.12
CA LEU A 210 9.97 -1.27 24.11
C LEU A 210 10.20 -1.74 22.67
N VAL A 211 11.14 -2.66 22.47
CA VAL A 211 11.46 -3.21 21.13
C VAL A 211 11.15 -4.69 21.11
N THR A 212 10.32 -5.09 20.15
CA THR A 212 10.03 -6.51 19.88
C THR A 212 10.61 -6.88 18.53
N ALA A 213 11.42 -7.93 18.50
CA ALA A 213 12.00 -8.49 17.29
C ALA A 213 11.20 -9.69 16.82
N MET A 214 10.73 -9.67 15.58
CA MET A 214 9.88 -10.71 15.02
C MET A 214 10.52 -11.32 13.79
N HIS A 215 10.57 -12.65 13.76
CA HIS A 215 11.05 -13.43 12.63
C HIS A 215 9.97 -14.42 12.19
N PHE A 216 9.73 -14.46 10.88
CA PHE A 216 8.83 -15.44 10.26
C PHE A 216 9.61 -16.41 9.41
N SER A 217 9.24 -17.67 9.51
CA SER A 217 9.72 -18.69 8.59
C SER A 217 8.54 -19.38 7.90
N SER A 218 8.75 -19.84 6.67
CA SER A 218 7.72 -20.60 5.95
C SER A 218 7.49 -21.93 6.66
N SER A 219 6.21 -22.28 6.89
CA SER A 219 5.87 -23.58 7.50
C SER A 219 6.33 -24.77 6.65
N ASP A 220 6.59 -24.57 5.36
CA ASP A 220 7.05 -25.63 4.45
C ASP A 220 8.57 -25.91 4.59
N GLU A 221 9.33 -24.98 5.16
CA GLU A 221 10.77 -25.08 5.36
C GLU A 221 11.16 -25.64 6.73
N LEU A 222 10.19 -25.70 7.66
CA LEU A 222 10.43 -26.11 9.04
C LEU A 222 10.01 -27.56 9.27
N HIS A 223 10.95 -28.40 9.66
CA HIS A 223 10.67 -29.68 10.27
C HIS A 223 10.36 -29.48 11.76
N ALA A 224 9.27 -30.09 12.22
CA ALA A 224 8.75 -29.88 13.58
C ALA A 224 9.76 -30.20 14.74
N TYR A 225 10.83 -30.90 14.42
CA TYR A 225 11.89 -31.31 15.38
C TYR A 225 13.00 -30.28 15.56
N ASP A 226 13.10 -29.26 14.66
CA ASP A 226 14.23 -28.33 14.61
C ASP A 226 13.81 -26.88 14.94
N LEU A 227 12.60 -26.66 15.41
CA LEU A 227 12.03 -25.31 15.65
C LEU A 227 12.87 -24.46 16.63
N GLU A 228 13.36 -25.06 17.72
CA GLU A 228 14.20 -24.36 18.70
C GLU A 228 15.58 -23.97 18.14
N GLU A 229 16.14 -24.81 17.27
CA GLU A 229 17.42 -24.53 16.61
C GLU A 229 17.28 -23.38 15.61
N TYR A 230 16.23 -23.39 14.78
CA TYR A 230 15.90 -22.31 13.84
C TYR A 230 15.62 -20.99 14.55
N GLU A 231 14.85 -21.01 15.66
CA GLU A 231 14.58 -19.83 16.46
C GLU A 231 15.89 -19.27 17.03
N THR A 232 16.73 -20.12 17.59
CA THR A 232 18.02 -19.73 18.17
C THR A 232 18.92 -19.12 17.09
N GLU A 233 19.06 -19.75 15.95
CA GLU A 233 19.87 -19.27 14.83
C GLU A 233 19.37 -17.91 14.29
N ALA A 234 18.06 -17.75 14.18
CA ALA A 234 17.46 -16.51 13.70
C ALA A 234 17.69 -15.33 14.66
N PHE A 235 17.60 -15.56 15.98
CA PHE A 235 17.67 -14.48 16.96
C PHE A 235 19.02 -14.27 17.61
N GLU A 236 19.93 -15.24 17.62
CA GLU A 236 21.25 -15.11 18.25
C GLU A 236 22.00 -13.84 17.82
N PRO A 237 22.10 -13.51 16.50
CA PRO A 237 22.74 -12.28 16.07
C PRO A 237 22.08 -11.00 16.56
N ILE A 238 20.74 -11.01 16.67
CA ILE A 238 19.94 -9.88 17.13
C ILE A 238 20.08 -9.71 18.66
N ILE A 239 20.06 -10.80 19.40
CA ILE A 239 20.27 -10.82 20.85
C ILE A 239 21.68 -10.32 21.16
N ASN A 240 22.69 -10.73 20.42
CA ASN A 240 24.06 -10.26 20.61
C ASN A 240 24.18 -8.76 20.33
N GLU A 241 23.55 -8.26 19.28
CA GLU A 241 23.50 -6.82 18.97
C GLU A 241 22.73 -6.05 20.05
N SER A 242 21.64 -6.60 20.60
CA SER A 242 20.87 -5.98 21.68
C SER A 242 21.70 -5.78 22.96
N LYS A 243 22.58 -6.74 23.26
CA LYS A 243 23.53 -6.62 24.39
C LYS A 243 24.55 -5.51 24.17
N VAL A 244 25.07 -5.37 22.96
CA VAL A 244 26.01 -4.30 22.60
C VAL A 244 25.33 -2.94 22.72
N LEU A 245 24.08 -2.83 22.28
CA LEU A 245 23.28 -1.61 22.36
C LEU A 245 22.72 -1.31 23.76
N ASN A 246 22.87 -2.24 24.69
CA ASN A 246 22.25 -2.19 26.03
C ASN A 246 20.72 -1.95 25.94
N GLN A 247 20.06 -2.64 24.98
CA GLN A 247 18.62 -2.54 24.74
C GLN A 247 17.97 -3.88 25.02
N LYS A 248 17.01 -3.91 25.95
CA LYS A 248 16.21 -5.12 26.21
C LYS A 248 15.21 -5.32 25.06
N ILE A 249 15.15 -6.53 24.53
CA ILE A 249 14.23 -6.91 23.44
C ILE A 249 13.38 -8.10 23.84
N THR A 250 12.17 -8.20 23.23
CA THR A 250 11.36 -9.42 23.22
C THR A 250 11.45 -10.04 21.83
N THR A 251 11.47 -11.35 21.73
CA THR A 251 11.52 -12.08 20.47
C THR A 251 10.19 -12.78 20.20
N ILE A 252 9.73 -12.78 18.94
CA ILE A 252 8.56 -13.52 18.48
C ILE A 252 8.98 -14.32 17.26
N PHE A 253 8.93 -15.65 17.37
CA PHE A 253 9.10 -16.56 16.25
C PHE A 253 7.75 -17.15 15.85
N LYS A 254 7.45 -17.15 14.55
CA LYS A 254 6.20 -17.71 14.04
C LYS A 254 6.43 -18.40 12.69
N ALA A 255 5.99 -19.67 12.60
CA ALA A 255 5.90 -20.37 11.33
C ALA A 255 4.57 -20.04 10.66
N THR A 256 4.58 -19.58 9.42
CA THR A 256 3.36 -19.21 8.69
C THR A 256 3.56 -19.27 7.18
N ASN A 257 2.47 -19.44 6.45
CA ASN A 257 2.45 -19.38 4.99
C ASN A 257 1.95 -18.02 4.45
N ASP A 258 1.44 -17.14 5.35
CA ASP A 258 0.99 -15.78 5.00
C ASP A 258 1.72 -14.75 5.91
N ILE A 259 3.00 -14.56 5.61
CA ILE A 259 3.90 -13.72 6.41
C ILE A 259 3.39 -12.28 6.48
N GLU A 260 2.91 -11.73 5.37
CA GLU A 260 2.51 -10.33 5.23
C GLU A 260 1.29 -10.00 6.10
N THR A 261 0.29 -10.87 6.09
CA THR A 261 -0.91 -10.69 6.92
C THR A 261 -0.57 -10.88 8.40
N ASP A 262 0.25 -11.86 8.73
CA ASP A 262 0.65 -12.12 10.12
C ASP A 262 1.49 -10.97 10.71
N ILE A 263 2.38 -10.35 9.92
CA ILE A 263 3.13 -9.15 10.35
C ILE A 263 2.16 -8.03 10.76
N VAL A 264 1.19 -7.74 9.91
CA VAL A 264 0.19 -6.70 10.17
C VAL A 264 -0.66 -7.04 11.38
N ASP A 265 -1.12 -8.27 11.49
CA ASP A 265 -1.94 -8.74 12.62
C ASP A 265 -1.21 -8.62 13.96
N VAL A 266 0.06 -9.02 14.02
CA VAL A 266 0.87 -8.88 15.24
C VAL A 266 1.08 -7.41 15.58
N SER A 267 1.30 -6.55 14.56
CA SER A 267 1.51 -5.11 14.80
C SER A 267 0.29 -4.43 15.41
N VAL A 268 -0.91 -4.82 14.99
CA VAL A 268 -2.17 -4.28 15.51
C VAL A 268 -2.52 -4.85 16.89
N LYS A 269 -2.42 -6.19 17.05
CA LYS A 269 -2.77 -6.86 18.32
C LYS A 269 -1.83 -6.50 19.49
N GLY A 270 -0.56 -6.21 19.17
CA GLY A 270 0.44 -5.82 20.17
C GLY A 270 0.41 -4.33 20.53
N GLU A 271 -0.47 -3.54 19.91
CA GLU A 271 -0.57 -2.08 20.12
C GLU A 271 0.79 -1.38 19.97
N TYR A 272 1.50 -1.71 18.90
CA TYR A 272 2.78 -1.07 18.58
C TYR A 272 2.55 0.31 17.93
N ASP A 273 3.41 1.27 18.29
CA ASP A 273 3.38 2.63 17.75
C ASP A 273 4.13 2.74 16.42
N LEU A 274 5.02 1.79 16.11
CA LEU A 274 5.76 1.72 14.86
C LEU A 274 6.07 0.27 14.49
N LEU A 275 5.79 -0.10 13.25
CA LEU A 275 6.27 -1.32 12.61
C LEU A 275 7.46 -0.98 11.71
N LEU A 276 8.63 -1.55 11.96
CA LEU A 276 9.81 -1.43 11.12
C LEU A 276 10.03 -2.69 10.32
N VAL A 277 10.15 -2.56 9.00
CA VAL A 277 10.45 -3.66 8.09
C VAL A 277 11.68 -3.33 7.24
N GLY A 278 12.53 -4.33 6.98
CA GLY A 278 13.62 -4.19 6.01
C GLY A 278 13.13 -4.52 4.61
N LEU A 279 13.60 -3.78 3.62
CA LEU A 279 13.33 -4.13 2.23
C LEU A 279 13.93 -5.50 1.89
N GLY A 280 13.12 -6.41 1.34
CA GLY A 280 13.57 -7.72 0.88
C GLY A 280 14.64 -7.59 -0.21
N LYS A 281 15.51 -8.60 -0.36
CA LYS A 281 16.35 -8.68 -1.54
C LYS A 281 15.46 -8.99 -2.74
N SER A 282 15.52 -8.15 -3.78
CA SER A 282 14.98 -8.52 -5.08
C SER A 282 15.63 -9.83 -5.53
N ILE A 283 14.85 -10.77 -6.06
CA ILE A 283 15.33 -12.06 -6.60
C ILE A 283 16.48 -11.86 -7.61
N PHE A 284 16.63 -10.63 -8.11
CA PHE A 284 17.62 -10.23 -9.10
C PHE A 284 18.84 -9.49 -8.53
N GLU A 285 18.90 -9.28 -7.21
CA GLU A 285 20.06 -8.63 -6.57
C GLU A 285 21.28 -9.55 -6.65
N GLY A 286 22.24 -9.18 -7.52
CA GLY A 286 23.50 -9.89 -7.69
C GLY A 286 23.69 -10.59 -9.03
N THR A 287 22.68 -10.65 -9.90
CA THR A 287 22.84 -11.19 -11.25
C THR A 287 23.11 -10.08 -12.26
N ILE A 288 23.94 -10.38 -13.29
CA ILE A 288 24.15 -9.49 -14.44
C ILE A 288 22.80 -9.19 -15.10
N LEU A 289 21.88 -10.15 -15.09
CA LEU A 289 20.50 -10.02 -15.59
C LEU A 289 19.70 -8.99 -14.78
N GLY A 290 19.87 -8.90 -13.47
CA GLY A 290 19.19 -7.90 -12.63
C GLY A 290 19.65 -6.47 -12.90
N ARG A 291 20.95 -6.27 -13.23
CA ARG A 291 21.45 -4.96 -13.68
C ARG A 291 20.93 -4.60 -15.07
N VAL A 292 20.84 -5.57 -15.98
CA VAL A 292 20.38 -5.36 -17.35
C VAL A 292 18.87 -5.25 -17.39
N LEU A 293 18.11 -6.07 -16.66
CA LEU A 293 16.65 -6.03 -16.59
C LEU A 293 16.14 -4.84 -15.75
N GLY A 294 16.86 -4.43 -14.71
CA GLY A 294 16.56 -3.20 -13.97
C GLY A 294 16.67 -1.97 -14.88
N PHE A 295 17.57 -2.00 -15.86
CA PHE A 295 17.70 -0.95 -16.87
C PHE A 295 16.66 -1.06 -18.01
N THR A 296 16.30 -2.30 -18.41
CA THR A 296 15.33 -2.55 -19.49
C THR A 296 13.88 -2.55 -19.02
N SER A 297 13.56 -2.91 -17.79
CA SER A 297 12.19 -2.80 -17.27
C SER A 297 11.72 -1.35 -17.14
N ARG A 298 12.63 -0.37 -17.06
CA ARG A 298 12.31 1.06 -17.21
C ARG A 298 11.82 1.42 -18.61
N PHE A 299 12.24 0.69 -19.65
CA PHE A 299 11.91 1.01 -21.06
C PHE A 299 10.81 0.14 -21.66
N ILE A 300 10.56 -1.04 -21.14
CA ILE A 300 9.58 -1.99 -21.70
C ILE A 300 8.75 -2.57 -20.55
N ASN A 301 7.98 -1.72 -19.90
CA ASN A 301 6.88 -2.21 -19.07
C ASN A 301 5.60 -1.98 -19.90
N PRO A 302 4.96 -3.04 -20.43
CA PRO A 302 3.71 -2.91 -21.18
C PRO A 302 2.62 -2.22 -20.36
N ASP A 303 2.67 -2.36 -19.03
CA ASP A 303 1.72 -1.74 -18.11
C ASP A 303 1.81 -0.21 -18.13
N ARG A 304 3.00 0.38 -18.32
CA ARG A 304 3.16 1.84 -18.47
C ARG A 304 2.45 2.41 -19.71
N LEU A 305 2.31 1.62 -20.76
CA LEU A 305 1.56 2.02 -21.96
C LEU A 305 0.05 1.94 -21.71
N LEU A 306 -0.42 0.93 -20.98
CA LEU A 306 -1.82 0.76 -20.61
C LEU A 306 -2.25 1.79 -19.55
N ASP A 307 -1.42 2.09 -18.55
CA ASP A 307 -1.70 3.07 -17.49
C ASP A 307 -1.81 4.50 -18.02
N LYS A 308 -0.99 4.85 -19.02
CA LYS A 308 -1.11 6.13 -19.72
C LYS A 308 -2.42 6.30 -20.49
N PHE A 309 -3.03 5.18 -20.92
CA PHE A 309 -4.32 5.17 -21.61
C PHE A 309 -5.52 5.04 -20.69
N THR A 310 -5.38 4.44 -19.50
CA THR A 310 -6.49 4.15 -18.59
C THR A 310 -6.62 5.14 -17.42
N GLY A 311 -5.65 6.03 -17.20
CA GLY A 311 -5.72 7.07 -16.16
C GLY A 311 -5.79 6.52 -14.72
N LYS A 312 -5.46 5.25 -14.52
CA LYS A 312 -5.39 4.63 -13.20
C LYS A 312 -3.96 4.68 -12.67
N GLU A 313 -3.57 5.81 -12.12
CA GLU A 313 -2.46 5.83 -11.17
C GLU A 313 -2.91 5.11 -9.89
N GLY A 314 -2.72 3.81 -9.86
CA GLY A 314 -2.75 3.05 -8.61
C GLY A 314 -1.65 3.59 -7.69
N LEU A 315 -1.97 3.87 -6.44
CA LEU A 315 -1.06 4.44 -5.41
C LEU A 315 0.28 3.69 -5.28
N PHE A 316 0.48 2.56 -5.99
CA PHE A 316 1.59 1.64 -5.80
C PHE A 316 2.25 1.14 -7.11
N GLU A 317 1.73 1.46 -8.29
CA GLU A 317 2.17 0.86 -9.56
C GLU A 317 3.57 1.27 -10.02
N ASN A 318 4.10 2.40 -9.54
CA ASN A 318 5.48 2.86 -9.79
C ASN A 318 6.37 2.78 -8.53
N SER A 319 5.96 2.04 -7.51
CA SER A 319 6.72 1.93 -6.27
C SER A 319 7.94 1.04 -6.48
N PRO A 320 9.14 1.44 -6.04
CA PRO A 320 10.36 0.61 -6.08
C PRO A 320 10.32 -0.56 -5.08
N PHE A 321 9.17 -0.84 -4.48
CA PHE A 321 8.99 -1.87 -3.48
C PHE A 321 8.56 -3.20 -4.11
N ASP A 322 9.04 -4.31 -3.52
CA ASP A 322 8.59 -5.65 -3.87
C ASP A 322 7.12 -5.89 -3.45
N ASP A 323 6.48 -6.88 -4.03
CA ASP A 323 5.05 -7.15 -3.83
C ASP A 323 4.69 -7.42 -2.35
N ARG A 324 5.61 -8.05 -1.59
CA ARG A 324 5.45 -8.28 -0.14
C ARG A 324 5.38 -6.98 0.64
N THR A 325 6.34 -6.09 0.38
CA THR A 325 6.36 -4.77 1.01
C THR A 325 5.13 -3.94 0.64
N ARG A 326 4.67 -4.02 -0.61
CA ARG A 326 3.42 -3.36 -1.05
C ARG A 326 2.21 -3.85 -0.28
N LEU A 327 2.08 -5.16 -0.06
CA LEU A 327 0.99 -5.73 0.73
C LEU A 327 1.02 -5.24 2.19
N ILE A 328 2.19 -5.21 2.81
CA ILE A 328 2.34 -4.68 4.17
C ILE A 328 1.95 -3.18 4.20
N ILE A 329 2.43 -2.37 3.23
CA ILE A 329 2.08 -0.95 3.12
C ILE A 329 0.56 -0.76 2.99
N SER A 330 -0.12 -1.60 2.19
CA SER A 330 -1.55 -1.48 1.94
C SER A 330 -2.41 -1.90 3.13
N LYS A 331 -2.01 -2.94 3.86
CA LYS A 331 -2.77 -3.55 4.95
C LYS A 331 -2.46 -2.95 6.32
N SER A 332 -1.27 -2.33 6.52
CA SER A 332 -0.86 -1.80 7.82
C SER A 332 -1.73 -0.65 8.27
N LYS A 333 -2.28 -0.79 9.47
CA LYS A 333 -2.97 0.26 10.24
C LYS A 333 -2.06 0.91 11.27
N THR A 334 -0.95 0.26 11.59
CA THR A 334 0.11 0.79 12.45
C THR A 334 1.05 1.64 11.59
N PRO A 335 1.56 2.78 12.08
CA PRO A 335 2.60 3.52 11.41
C PRO A 335 3.75 2.61 10.96
N LEU A 336 4.16 2.73 9.71
CA LEU A 336 5.09 1.80 9.07
C LEU A 336 6.37 2.52 8.66
N GLY A 337 7.52 1.99 9.08
CA GLY A 337 8.84 2.40 8.62
C GLY A 337 9.48 1.31 7.78
N ILE A 338 9.89 1.66 6.55
CA ILE A 338 10.57 0.75 5.62
C ILE A 338 12.03 1.17 5.53
N LEU A 339 12.93 0.31 5.96
CA LEU A 339 14.37 0.58 5.91
C LEU A 339 14.99 0.04 4.61
N ILE A 340 15.51 0.96 3.80
CA ILE A 340 16.46 0.65 2.73
C ILE A 340 17.83 0.66 3.37
N ASP A 341 18.35 -0.52 3.68
CA ASP A 341 19.62 -0.66 4.40
C ASP A 341 20.81 -0.67 3.44
N LYS A 342 21.76 0.25 3.68
CA LYS A 342 23.08 0.31 3.04
C LYS A 342 24.17 0.23 4.10
N ASP A 343 24.12 -0.85 4.90
CA ASP A 343 25.07 -1.12 5.99
C ASP A 343 25.00 -0.07 7.12
N LEU A 344 23.80 0.16 7.65
CA LEU A 344 23.55 1.11 8.73
C LEU A 344 24.24 0.66 10.03
N LYS A 345 25.38 1.25 10.35
CA LYS A 345 26.16 0.95 11.56
C LYS A 345 25.78 1.83 12.73
N LYS A 346 25.45 3.08 12.47
CA LYS A 346 25.12 4.09 13.49
C LYS A 346 24.11 5.11 12.95
N VAL A 347 23.45 5.82 13.85
CA VAL A 347 22.46 6.84 13.55
C VAL A 347 22.86 8.14 14.24
N GLU A 348 24.00 8.72 13.83
CA GLU A 348 24.55 9.93 14.43
C GLU A 348 24.16 11.18 13.64
N ASN A 349 24.14 11.10 12.30
CA ASN A 349 23.81 12.19 11.40
C ASN A 349 22.63 11.80 10.51
N VAL A 350 21.53 12.52 10.63
CA VAL A 350 20.28 12.21 9.95
C VAL A 350 19.76 13.41 9.19
N THR A 351 19.32 13.20 7.95
CA THR A 351 18.66 14.23 7.15
C THR A 351 17.17 13.94 7.00
N ILE A 352 16.34 14.96 7.18
CA ILE A 352 14.87 14.88 7.03
C ILE A 352 14.42 15.97 6.05
N PRO A 353 14.12 15.60 4.80
CA PRO A 353 13.54 16.54 3.84
C PRO A 353 12.05 16.72 4.13
N ILE A 354 11.60 17.98 4.19
CA ILE A 354 10.19 18.36 4.31
C ILE A 354 9.76 18.93 2.96
N MET A 355 9.06 18.12 2.18
CA MET A 355 8.63 18.46 0.81
C MET A 355 7.17 18.86 0.72
N SER A 356 6.37 18.51 1.74
CA SER A 356 4.94 18.82 1.80
C SER A 356 4.46 19.05 3.23
N ILE A 357 3.26 19.60 3.38
CA ILE A 357 2.59 19.74 4.69
C ILE A 357 2.35 18.37 5.33
N GLY A 358 2.11 17.34 4.51
CA GLY A 358 1.93 15.96 4.96
C GLY A 358 3.15 15.38 5.67
N ASP A 359 4.34 15.98 5.51
CA ASP A 359 5.57 15.53 6.14
C ASP A 359 5.74 16.02 7.60
N ALA A 360 4.79 16.81 8.12
CA ALA A 360 4.89 17.39 9.47
C ALA A 360 5.07 16.33 10.57
N PHE A 361 4.56 15.12 10.41
CA PHE A 361 4.75 14.03 11.37
C PHE A 361 6.23 13.59 11.50
N LEU A 362 7.08 13.89 10.52
CA LEU A 362 8.51 13.58 10.57
C LEU A 362 9.26 14.38 11.65
N PHE A 363 8.69 15.48 12.12
CA PHE A 363 9.26 16.22 13.26
C PHE A 363 9.26 15.42 14.55
N ASP A 364 8.29 14.51 14.74
CA ASP A 364 8.26 13.60 15.90
C ASP A 364 9.42 12.62 15.84
N TYR A 365 9.76 12.12 14.64
CA TYR A 365 10.95 11.27 14.44
C TYR A 365 12.24 12.05 14.69
N ALA A 366 12.31 13.31 14.25
CA ALA A 366 13.45 14.18 14.54
C ALA A 366 13.63 14.37 16.05
N GLU A 367 12.56 14.69 16.78
CA GLU A 367 12.60 14.85 18.22
C GLU A 367 13.05 13.57 18.94
N ARG A 368 12.52 12.41 18.54
CA ARG A 368 12.89 11.12 19.12
C ARG A 368 14.36 10.77 18.89
N LEU A 369 14.86 10.95 17.68
CA LEU A 369 16.26 10.72 17.33
C LEU A 369 17.22 11.60 18.13
N ILE A 370 16.89 12.88 18.28
CA ILE A 370 17.70 13.80 19.07
C ILE A 370 17.64 13.43 20.56
N PHE A 371 16.44 13.23 21.10
CA PHE A 371 16.26 13.00 22.53
C PHE A 371 16.83 11.65 22.99
N ASN A 372 16.59 10.56 22.23
CA ASN A 372 16.95 9.22 22.66
C ASN A 372 18.39 8.83 22.30
N ASN A 373 18.95 9.39 21.22
CA ASN A 373 20.24 8.98 20.69
C ASN A 373 21.25 10.14 20.51
N ASN A 374 20.88 11.35 20.90
CA ASN A 374 21.70 12.56 20.72
C ASN A 374 22.13 12.78 19.24
N THR A 375 21.28 12.35 18.31
CA THR A 375 21.51 12.43 16.85
C THR A 375 21.56 13.87 16.40
N LYS A 376 22.43 14.19 15.46
CA LYS A 376 22.44 15.48 14.75
C LYS A 376 21.45 15.38 13.59
N VAL A 377 20.40 16.16 13.64
CA VAL A 377 19.34 16.16 12.62
C VAL A 377 19.44 17.41 11.76
N THR A 378 19.52 17.19 10.44
CA THR A 378 19.45 18.26 9.44
C THR A 378 18.08 18.23 8.76
N ILE A 379 17.29 19.26 8.98
CA ILE A 379 16.01 19.43 8.29
C ILE A 379 16.23 20.25 7.03
N ILE A 380 15.75 19.75 5.90
CA ILE A 380 15.81 20.47 4.62
C ILE A 380 14.40 20.87 4.24
N GLU A 381 14.16 22.17 4.15
CA GLU A 381 12.88 22.73 3.74
C GLU A 381 12.92 23.13 2.26
N ASN A 382 11.96 22.67 1.47
CA ASN A 382 11.82 23.04 0.07
C ASN A 382 11.21 24.45 -0.07
N GLU A 383 11.49 25.10 -1.21
CA GLU A 383 11.06 26.47 -1.52
C GLU A 383 9.54 26.65 -1.35
N GLY A 384 9.12 27.60 -0.51
CA GLY A 384 7.71 28.01 -0.36
C GLY A 384 6.90 27.32 0.74
N GLN A 385 7.38 26.27 1.39
CA GLN A 385 6.59 25.53 2.39
C GLN A 385 6.44 26.27 3.74
N ARG A 386 7.45 27.02 4.15
CA ARG A 386 7.47 27.68 5.47
C ARG A 386 6.61 28.95 5.52
N LYS A 387 6.67 29.79 4.48
CA LYS A 387 5.98 31.11 4.50
C LYS A 387 4.46 31.05 4.59
N ASN A 388 3.87 29.87 4.34
CA ASN A 388 2.42 29.67 4.29
C ASN A 388 1.89 28.64 5.30
N ASN A 389 2.74 28.11 6.23
CA ASN A 389 2.29 27.04 7.09
C ASN A 389 2.74 27.17 8.56
N PHE A 390 1.80 27.66 9.37
CA PHE A 390 1.93 27.82 10.81
C PHE A 390 2.33 26.53 11.57
N ILE A 391 1.98 25.34 11.05
CA ILE A 391 2.27 24.05 11.68
C ILE A 391 3.76 23.73 11.58
N ILE A 392 4.34 23.83 10.38
CA ILE A 392 5.76 23.57 10.14
C ILE A 392 6.58 24.61 10.91
N GLU A 393 6.19 25.88 10.88
CA GLU A 393 6.88 26.97 11.56
C GLU A 393 6.92 26.74 13.08
N ASN A 394 5.80 26.37 13.69
CA ASN A 394 5.73 26.07 15.12
C ASN A 394 6.53 24.81 15.50
N ALA A 395 6.46 23.75 14.71
CA ALA A 395 7.22 22.52 14.96
C ALA A 395 8.74 22.79 14.91
N VAL A 396 9.18 23.54 13.90
CA VAL A 396 10.57 23.94 13.74
C VAL A 396 11.03 24.85 14.89
N ALA A 397 10.20 25.83 15.28
CA ALA A 397 10.51 26.73 16.39
C ALA A 397 10.59 25.97 17.71
N GLY A 398 9.68 25.04 17.96
CA GLY A 398 9.67 24.19 19.14
C GLY A 398 10.93 23.31 19.25
N LEU A 399 11.33 22.66 18.15
CA LEU A 399 12.56 21.87 18.11
C LEU A 399 13.82 22.72 18.28
N LYS A 400 13.87 23.90 17.66
CA LYS A 400 15.00 24.82 17.83
C LYS A 400 15.18 25.27 19.27
N LEU A 401 14.09 25.58 19.96
CA LEU A 401 14.13 26.00 21.38
C LEU A 401 14.64 24.87 22.29
N LYS A 402 14.25 23.62 22.01
CA LYS A 402 14.60 22.46 22.84
C LYS A 402 16.00 21.91 22.52
N TYR A 403 16.40 21.90 21.25
CA TYR A 403 17.54 21.11 20.75
C TYR A 403 18.46 21.88 19.81
N ALA A 404 18.76 23.14 20.12
CA ALA A 404 19.56 24.04 19.25
C ALA A 404 20.92 23.47 18.82
N ASN A 405 21.57 22.65 19.65
CA ASN A 405 22.90 22.09 19.38
C ASN A 405 22.88 20.88 18.44
N ASN A 406 21.73 20.19 18.34
CA ASN A 406 21.57 18.96 17.57
C ASN A 406 20.72 19.15 16.31
N LEU A 407 20.17 20.34 16.11
CA LEU A 407 19.27 20.62 14.99
C LEU A 407 19.89 21.66 14.07
N GLN A 408 20.09 21.27 12.81
CA GLN A 408 20.45 22.17 11.72
C GLN A 408 19.26 22.28 10.76
N ILE A 409 18.94 23.50 10.34
CA ILE A 409 17.89 23.74 9.35
C ILE A 409 18.51 24.41 8.14
N VAL A 410 18.29 23.82 6.98
CA VAL A 410 18.72 24.33 5.69
C VAL A 410 17.47 24.82 4.96
N GLU A 411 17.32 26.14 4.95
CA GLU A 411 16.22 26.81 4.26
C GLU A 411 16.52 26.83 2.74
N TYR A 412 15.52 26.51 1.93
CA TYR A 412 15.66 26.48 0.47
C TYR A 412 16.71 25.49 -0.06
N GLY A 413 16.98 24.44 0.71
CA GLY A 413 17.96 23.42 0.34
C GLY A 413 17.39 22.42 -0.64
N LYS A 414 18.21 22.02 -1.63
CA LYS A 414 17.97 20.81 -2.42
C LYS A 414 18.81 19.67 -1.88
N LEU A 415 18.22 18.47 -1.87
CA LEU A 415 18.99 17.27 -1.63
C LEU A 415 20.08 17.15 -2.71
N ASN A 416 21.31 17.04 -2.29
CA ASN A 416 22.45 16.89 -3.19
C ASN A 416 23.45 15.86 -2.64
N LYS A 417 24.22 15.25 -3.54
CA LYS A 417 25.18 14.22 -3.21
C LYS A 417 26.17 14.62 -2.08
N PRO A 418 26.82 15.81 -2.08
CA PRO A 418 27.78 16.17 -1.03
C PRO A 418 27.19 16.28 0.37
N LEU A 419 25.90 16.57 0.48
CA LEU A 419 25.20 16.63 1.75
C LEU A 419 24.87 15.22 2.24
N LEU A 420 24.43 14.34 1.33
CA LEU A 420 24.01 12.98 1.64
C LEU A 420 25.18 12.07 2.01
N GLU A 421 26.35 12.25 1.41
CA GLU A 421 27.57 11.48 1.74
C GLU A 421 28.02 11.63 3.21
N LYS A 422 27.61 12.67 3.89
CA LYS A 422 27.94 12.93 5.30
C LYS A 422 26.89 12.41 6.27
N GLN A 423 25.81 11.82 5.75
CA GLN A 423 24.70 11.35 6.56
C GLN A 423 24.73 9.83 6.72
N ASP A 424 24.29 9.36 7.87
CA ASP A 424 24.13 7.93 8.14
C ASP A 424 22.74 7.44 7.65
N LEU A 425 21.75 8.32 7.75
CA LEU A 425 20.35 7.99 7.46
C LEU A 425 19.61 9.18 6.86
N ILE A 426 18.72 8.92 5.90
CA ILE A 426 17.68 9.85 5.47
C ILE A 426 16.32 9.34 5.97
N VAL A 427 15.51 10.22 6.57
CA VAL A 427 14.14 9.89 6.98
C VAL A 427 13.17 10.69 6.14
N VAL A 428 12.27 10.03 5.45
CA VAL A 428 11.39 10.64 4.45
C VAL A 428 9.99 10.03 4.51
N SER A 429 8.95 10.79 4.22
CA SER A 429 7.60 10.24 4.09
C SER A 429 7.47 9.40 2.81
N LEU A 430 6.54 8.45 2.82
CA LEU A 430 6.24 7.62 1.64
C LEU A 430 5.84 8.47 0.42
N GLU A 431 5.09 9.57 0.64
CA GLU A 431 4.67 10.47 -0.43
C GLU A 431 5.83 11.26 -1.02
N SER A 432 6.70 11.79 -0.16
CA SER A 432 7.87 12.54 -0.59
C SER A 432 8.92 11.63 -1.25
N TRP A 433 9.05 10.38 -0.76
CA TRP A 433 9.90 9.38 -1.41
C TRP A 433 9.48 9.10 -2.86
N LYS A 434 8.17 8.96 -3.12
CA LYS A 434 7.66 8.78 -4.48
C LYS A 434 8.06 9.94 -5.38
N LYS A 435 7.88 11.18 -4.92
CA LYS A 435 8.27 12.38 -5.70
C LYS A 435 9.76 12.37 -6.03
N ILE A 436 10.62 12.06 -5.05
CA ILE A 436 12.07 11.98 -5.24
C ILE A 436 12.43 10.92 -6.30
N VAL A 437 11.75 9.77 -6.27
CA VAL A 437 12.00 8.70 -7.25
C VAL A 437 11.48 9.07 -8.63
N ASP A 438 10.31 9.72 -8.72
CA ASP A 438 9.71 10.13 -9.99
C ASP A 438 10.50 11.24 -10.70
N GLU A 439 11.17 12.11 -9.95
CA GLU A 439 12.05 13.16 -10.48
C GLU A 439 13.37 12.61 -11.06
N GLU A 440 13.61 11.30 -10.97
CA GLU A 440 14.79 10.59 -11.52
C GLU A 440 16.14 11.22 -11.15
N GLU A 441 16.28 11.73 -9.94
CA GLU A 441 17.48 12.40 -9.47
C GLU A 441 18.70 11.46 -9.50
N THR A 442 19.78 11.92 -10.12
CA THR A 442 21.00 11.10 -10.35
C THR A 442 21.71 10.65 -9.07
N TRP A 443 21.48 11.34 -7.95
CA TRP A 443 22.05 11.03 -6.64
C TRP A 443 21.35 9.88 -5.91
N LEU A 444 20.23 9.37 -6.39
CA LEU A 444 19.49 8.24 -5.77
C LEU A 444 20.31 6.97 -5.65
N SER A 445 21.31 6.74 -6.53
CA SER A 445 22.23 5.60 -6.42
C SER A 445 23.15 5.67 -5.21
N ASP A 446 23.46 6.89 -4.75
CA ASP A 446 24.49 7.19 -3.73
C ASP A 446 23.88 7.67 -2.40
N ILE A 447 22.58 7.44 -2.17
CA ILE A 447 21.93 7.79 -0.89
C ILE A 447 22.51 6.93 0.25
N PRO A 448 22.57 7.45 1.49
CA PRO A 448 22.80 6.64 2.69
C PRO A 448 21.64 5.66 2.91
N SER A 449 21.64 4.94 4.02
CA SER A 449 20.44 4.19 4.41
C SER A 449 19.23 5.11 4.47
N ALA A 450 18.05 4.61 4.07
CA ALA A 450 16.85 5.43 4.03
C ALA A 450 15.71 4.77 4.82
N LEU A 451 15.09 5.54 5.71
CA LEU A 451 13.86 5.18 6.41
C LEU A 451 12.69 5.89 5.74
N ILE A 452 11.84 5.11 5.08
CA ILE A 452 10.61 5.60 4.46
C ILE A 452 9.46 5.36 5.41
N VAL A 453 8.78 6.43 5.82
CA VAL A 453 7.73 6.36 6.83
C VAL A 453 6.35 6.62 6.21
N LYS A 454 5.40 5.73 6.56
CA LYS A 454 3.97 5.91 6.33
C LYS A 454 3.30 6.10 7.70
N PRO A 455 2.59 7.22 7.95
CA PRO A 455 1.87 7.46 9.20
C PRO A 455 0.69 6.53 9.40
#